data_1be12bcdda5b8a26f7b8e2c510f4bf0f
#
_entry.id   1be12bcdda5b8a26f7b8e2c510f4bf0f
#
_cell.length_a   1.000
_cell.length_b   1.000
_cell.length_c   1.000
_cell.angle_alpha   90.00
_cell.angle_beta   90.00
_cell.angle_gamma   90.00
#
_symmetry.space_group_name_H-M   'P 1'
#
loop_
_entity.id
_entity.type
_entity.pdbx_description
1 polymer ?
#
loop_
_entity_poly.entity_id
_entity_poly.type
_entity_poly.pdbx_seq_one_letter_code
_entity_poly.pdbx_strand_id
1 'polypeptide(L)'
;MSNAAQKRAARKARAAWTSCLDTHAQQEEWTQIFSTIDPIDFMLPEERKRLDELPNEFMVYRGYQGYRRVGLCWALSLEAANISANLDQTLPRGKVVACRVTKADVYALVLNNGLQIIILPKTFRSKYKSIYQAVR
;
A
#
# COMPACT_ATOMS: atom_id res chain seq x y z
N MET A 1 -2.52 -19.65 13.61
CA MET A 1 -2.87 -18.65 14.63
C MET A 1 -1.63 -17.98 15.18
N SER A 2 -1.72 -16.68 15.42
CA SER A 2 -0.59 -15.92 15.95
C SER A 2 -0.50 -16.05 17.46
N ASN A 3 0.70 -16.20 17.98
CA ASN A 3 0.94 -16.18 19.42
C ASN A 3 1.10 -14.74 19.93
N ALA A 4 1.29 -14.59 21.25
CA ALA A 4 1.40 -13.26 21.87
C ALA A 4 2.61 -12.48 21.36
N ALA A 5 3.73 -13.14 21.10
CA ALA A 5 4.94 -12.49 20.59
C ALA A 5 4.71 -11.97 19.17
N GLN A 6 4.04 -12.73 18.31
CA GLN A 6 3.71 -12.31 16.95
C GLN A 6 2.75 -11.12 16.95
N LYS A 7 1.77 -11.14 17.85
CA LYS A 7 0.83 -10.01 17.98
C LYS A 7 1.52 -8.73 18.47
N ARG A 8 2.47 -8.86 19.40
CA ARG A 8 3.26 -7.71 19.86
C ARG A 8 4.12 -7.14 18.74
N ALA A 9 4.76 -8.01 17.96
CA ALA A 9 5.56 -7.58 16.81
C ALA A 9 4.71 -6.84 15.78
N ALA A 10 3.50 -7.34 15.51
CA ALA A 10 2.57 -6.70 14.58
C ALA A 10 2.15 -5.30 15.08
N ARG A 11 1.85 -5.16 16.36
CA ARG A 11 1.48 -3.85 16.93
C ARG A 11 2.64 -2.86 16.86
N LYS A 12 3.86 -3.32 17.12
CA LYS A 12 5.05 -2.48 17.00
C LYS A 12 5.27 -2.03 15.56
N ALA A 13 5.13 -2.94 14.60
CA ALA A 13 5.24 -2.63 13.19
C ALA A 13 4.16 -1.63 12.77
N ARG A 14 2.92 -1.81 13.25
CA ARG A 14 1.83 -0.90 12.93
C ARG A 14 2.09 0.51 13.44
N ALA A 15 2.58 0.66 14.66
CA ALA A 15 2.92 1.96 15.20
C ALA A 15 4.04 2.63 14.40
N ALA A 16 5.06 1.86 14.02
CA ALA A 16 6.16 2.37 13.20
C ALA A 16 5.67 2.79 11.81
N TRP A 17 4.78 2.02 11.19
CA TRP A 17 4.20 2.36 9.89
C TRP A 17 3.44 3.68 9.95
N THR A 18 2.61 3.86 10.98
CA THR A 18 1.80 5.07 11.16
C THR A 18 2.65 6.32 11.29
N SER A 19 3.84 6.22 11.90
CA SER A 19 4.73 7.37 12.09
C SER A 19 5.81 7.50 11.01
N CYS A 20 5.86 6.58 10.04
CA CYS A 20 6.87 6.64 8.97
C CYS A 20 6.51 7.71 7.95
N LEU A 21 7.44 8.64 7.69
CA LEU A 21 7.21 9.74 6.76
C LEU A 21 7.46 9.36 5.29
N ASP A 22 8.34 8.39 5.03
CA ASP A 22 8.66 7.97 3.68
C ASP A 22 8.84 6.45 3.64
N THR A 23 7.73 5.74 3.43
CA THR A 23 7.74 4.29 3.36
C THR A 23 8.46 3.77 2.12
N HIS A 24 8.53 4.56 1.05
CA HIS A 24 9.24 4.14 -0.17
C HIS A 24 10.75 4.10 0.05
N ALA A 25 11.31 5.07 0.76
CA ALA A 25 12.75 5.09 1.08
C ALA A 25 13.18 3.87 1.88
N GLN A 26 12.25 3.28 2.66
CA GLN A 26 12.49 2.10 3.48
C GLN A 26 11.78 0.86 2.95
N GLN A 27 11.49 0.82 1.64
CA GLN A 27 10.66 -0.22 1.04
C GLN A 27 11.19 -1.63 1.28
N GLU A 28 12.50 -1.85 1.15
CA GLU A 28 13.09 -3.17 1.38
C GLU A 28 12.92 -3.62 2.83
N GLU A 29 13.17 -2.70 3.77
CA GLU A 29 13.02 -2.99 5.19
C GLU A 29 11.57 -3.35 5.52
N TRP A 30 10.61 -2.59 5.00
CA TRP A 30 9.20 -2.88 5.21
C TRP A 30 8.77 -4.20 4.57
N THR A 31 9.29 -4.51 3.38
CA THR A 31 9.00 -5.79 2.72
C THR A 31 9.46 -6.95 3.59
N GLN A 32 10.64 -6.84 4.22
CA GLN A 32 11.14 -7.87 5.12
C GLN A 32 10.28 -7.97 6.38
N ILE A 33 9.90 -6.85 6.97
CA ILE A 33 9.03 -6.82 8.15
C ILE A 33 7.70 -7.50 7.84
N PHE A 34 7.06 -7.13 6.73
CA PHE A 34 5.77 -7.70 6.34
C PHE A 34 5.84 -9.18 6.01
N SER A 35 7.00 -9.69 5.59
CA SER A 35 7.17 -11.12 5.31
C SER A 35 7.07 -11.98 6.58
N THR A 36 7.24 -11.40 7.76
CA THR A 36 7.22 -12.11 9.04
C THR A 36 5.97 -11.83 9.86
N ILE A 37 5.11 -10.91 9.44
CA ILE A 37 3.93 -10.49 10.19
C ILE A 37 2.67 -10.87 9.42
N ASP A 38 1.75 -11.57 10.11
CA ASP A 38 0.44 -11.88 9.55
C ASP A 38 -0.34 -10.56 9.37
N PRO A 39 -0.85 -10.26 8.16
CA PRO A 39 -1.61 -9.05 7.94
C PRO A 39 -2.85 -8.91 8.82
N ILE A 40 -3.43 -10.03 9.26
CA ILE A 40 -4.56 -10.00 10.19
C ILE A 40 -4.16 -9.34 11.52
N ASP A 41 -2.94 -9.61 12.00
CA ASP A 41 -2.43 -9.00 13.23
C ASP A 41 -2.00 -7.54 13.02
N PHE A 42 -1.62 -7.18 11.80
CA PHE A 42 -1.19 -5.82 11.46
C PHE A 42 -2.38 -4.87 11.34
N MET A 43 -3.49 -5.34 10.76
CA MET A 43 -4.68 -4.53 10.56
C MET A 43 -5.55 -4.44 11.82
N LEU A 44 -6.18 -3.28 12.00
CA LEU A 44 -7.24 -3.12 13.00
C LEU A 44 -8.52 -3.85 12.53
N PRO A 45 -9.42 -4.24 13.45
CA PRO A 45 -10.63 -4.97 13.05
C PRO A 45 -11.47 -4.26 12.00
N GLU A 46 -11.63 -2.94 12.08
CA GLU A 46 -12.39 -2.16 11.10
C GLU A 46 -11.71 -2.12 9.74
N GLU A 47 -10.38 -2.21 9.70
CA GLU A 47 -9.63 -2.27 8.44
C GLU A 47 -9.81 -3.61 7.75
N ARG A 48 -9.78 -4.69 8.52
CA ARG A 48 -10.08 -6.03 7.99
C ARG A 48 -11.49 -6.10 7.42
N LYS A 49 -12.45 -5.49 8.10
CA LYS A 49 -13.83 -5.44 7.63
C LYS A 49 -13.94 -4.67 6.31
N ARG A 50 -13.28 -3.53 6.20
CA ARG A 50 -13.27 -2.73 4.97
C ARG A 50 -12.66 -3.51 3.80
N LEU A 51 -11.57 -4.24 4.05
CA LEU A 51 -10.94 -5.06 3.03
C LEU A 51 -11.89 -6.17 2.56
N ASP A 52 -12.57 -6.84 3.49
CA ASP A 52 -13.52 -7.90 3.16
C ASP A 52 -14.71 -7.39 2.33
N GLU A 53 -15.09 -6.15 2.51
CA GLU A 53 -16.20 -5.52 1.79
C GLU A 53 -15.85 -5.15 0.35
N LEU A 54 -14.57 -5.13 -0.02
CA LEU A 54 -14.17 -4.84 -1.39
C LEU A 54 -14.55 -5.97 -2.34
N PRO A 55 -14.77 -5.67 -3.64
CA PRO A 55 -14.98 -6.72 -4.64
C PRO A 55 -13.76 -7.65 -4.73
N ASN A 56 -13.94 -8.83 -5.31
CA ASN A 56 -12.81 -9.76 -5.50
C ASN A 56 -11.72 -9.17 -6.39
N GLU A 57 -12.08 -8.34 -7.34
CA GLU A 57 -11.15 -7.60 -8.20
C GLU A 57 -11.47 -6.12 -8.10
N PHE A 58 -10.44 -5.29 -8.08
CA PHE A 58 -10.61 -3.84 -8.04
C PHE A 58 -9.37 -3.15 -8.57
N MET A 59 -9.51 -1.86 -8.86
CA MET A 59 -8.40 -1.04 -9.34
C MET A 59 -7.70 -0.38 -8.16
N VAL A 60 -6.38 -0.33 -8.23
CA VAL A 60 -5.57 0.47 -7.32
C VAL A 60 -4.77 1.49 -8.13
N TYR A 61 -4.50 2.63 -7.51
CA TYR A 61 -3.84 3.76 -8.15
C TYR A 61 -2.68 4.22 -7.29
N ARG A 62 -1.58 4.58 -7.93
CA ARG A 62 -0.44 5.11 -7.22
C ARG A 62 0.05 6.39 -7.89
N GLY A 63 0.06 7.48 -7.13
CA GLY A 63 0.70 8.72 -7.54
C GLY A 63 2.16 8.70 -7.14
N TYR A 64 3.03 9.12 -8.05
CA TYR A 64 4.47 9.16 -7.79
C TYR A 64 5.12 10.31 -8.52
N GLN A 65 6.28 10.70 -8.01
CA GLN A 65 7.14 11.70 -8.63
C GLN A 65 8.52 11.07 -8.79
N GLY A 66 9.19 11.38 -9.91
CA GLY A 66 10.48 10.79 -10.21
C GLY A 66 10.35 9.30 -10.58
N TYR A 67 11.14 8.45 -9.93
CA TYR A 67 11.26 7.03 -10.28
C TYR A 67 10.45 6.08 -9.40
N ARG A 68 9.62 6.61 -8.48
CA ARG A 68 8.91 5.81 -7.48
C ARG A 68 7.61 5.20 -8.00
N ARG A 69 7.64 4.66 -9.23
CA ARG A 69 6.46 4.13 -9.93
C ARG A 69 5.79 2.96 -9.21
N VAL A 70 6.57 2.04 -8.68
CA VAL A 70 6.08 0.89 -7.93
C VAL A 70 6.52 1.03 -6.48
N GLY A 71 5.59 0.86 -5.56
CA GLY A 71 5.86 0.98 -4.13
C GLY A 71 4.84 0.20 -3.32
N LEU A 72 4.90 0.35 -2.00
CA LEU A 72 4.05 -0.38 -1.07
C LEU A 72 2.63 0.20 -0.99
N CYS A 73 2.49 1.52 -1.11
CA CYS A 73 1.23 2.20 -0.84
C CYS A 73 0.47 2.52 -2.11
N TRP A 74 -0.80 2.12 -2.15
CA TRP A 74 -1.71 2.35 -3.27
C TRP A 74 -3.02 2.93 -2.77
N ALA A 75 -3.70 3.68 -3.60
CA ALA A 75 -5.00 4.27 -3.30
C ALA A 75 -6.12 3.54 -4.04
N LEU A 76 -7.34 3.66 -3.53
CA LEU A 76 -8.52 3.13 -4.22
C LEU A 76 -9.15 4.15 -5.18
N SER A 77 -8.73 5.41 -5.13
CA SER A 77 -9.27 6.42 -6.02
C SER A 77 -8.16 7.13 -6.81
N LEU A 78 -8.50 7.48 -8.05
CA LEU A 78 -7.62 8.27 -8.91
C LEU A 78 -7.33 9.64 -8.29
N GLU A 79 -8.32 10.24 -7.65
CA GLU A 79 -8.18 11.54 -7.01
C GLU A 79 -7.14 11.54 -5.89
N ALA A 80 -7.20 10.56 -5.01
CA ALA A 80 -6.22 10.42 -3.92
C ALA A 80 -4.80 10.21 -4.47
N ALA A 81 -4.68 9.41 -5.53
CA ALA A 81 -3.38 9.18 -6.17
C ALA A 81 -2.86 10.46 -6.84
N ASN A 82 -3.72 11.28 -7.42
CA ASN A 82 -3.33 12.56 -8.00
C ASN A 82 -2.75 13.50 -6.94
N ILE A 83 -3.34 13.53 -5.77
CA ILE A 83 -2.82 14.33 -4.65
C ILE A 83 -1.40 13.88 -4.31
N SER A 84 -1.21 12.56 -4.18
CA SER A 84 0.12 11.99 -3.88
C SER A 84 1.14 12.31 -4.98
N ALA A 85 0.72 12.34 -6.23
CA ALA A 85 1.60 12.63 -7.37
C ALA A 85 2.11 14.07 -7.41
N ASN A 86 1.55 14.96 -6.59
CA ASN A 86 1.89 16.38 -6.62
C ASN A 86 2.21 16.95 -5.23
N LEU A 87 2.51 16.07 -4.27
CA LEU A 87 2.78 16.50 -2.89
C LEU A 87 4.04 17.33 -2.75
N ASP A 88 5.11 16.96 -3.44
CA ASP A 88 6.38 17.68 -3.38
C ASP A 88 6.42 18.73 -4.49
N GLN A 89 6.17 19.97 -4.14
CA GLN A 89 6.10 21.08 -5.09
C GLN A 89 7.47 21.49 -5.61
N THR A 90 8.56 20.99 -5.03
CA THR A 90 9.90 21.24 -5.54
C THR A 90 10.26 20.33 -6.73
N LEU A 91 9.45 19.31 -6.97
CA LEU A 91 9.63 18.38 -8.08
C LEU A 91 8.62 18.67 -9.19
N PRO A 92 8.91 18.25 -10.43
CA PRO A 92 7.92 18.31 -11.50
C PRO A 92 6.65 17.56 -11.12
N ARG A 93 5.54 17.97 -11.73
CA ARG A 93 4.25 17.28 -11.55
C ARG A 93 4.41 15.78 -11.81
N GLY A 94 3.89 14.98 -10.89
CA GLY A 94 4.01 13.55 -10.98
C GLY A 94 3.00 12.89 -11.89
N LYS A 95 3.03 11.57 -11.88
CA LYS A 95 2.17 10.72 -12.70
C LYS A 95 1.38 9.79 -11.80
N VAL A 96 0.30 9.24 -12.32
CA VAL A 96 -0.49 8.22 -11.64
C VAL A 96 -0.49 6.96 -12.49
N VAL A 97 -0.20 5.83 -11.87
CA VAL A 97 -0.33 4.53 -12.51
C VAL A 97 -1.49 3.77 -11.87
N ALA A 98 -2.07 2.87 -12.63
CA ALA A 98 -3.19 2.04 -12.20
C ALA A 98 -2.88 0.58 -12.45
N CYS A 99 -3.45 -0.28 -11.62
CA CYS A 99 -3.33 -1.72 -11.79
C CYS A 99 -4.59 -2.40 -11.25
N ARG A 100 -5.07 -3.40 -11.97
CA ARG A 100 -6.16 -4.26 -11.48
C ARG A 100 -5.56 -5.34 -10.59
N VAL A 101 -6.09 -5.48 -9.40
CA VAL A 101 -5.62 -6.47 -8.43
C VAL A 101 -6.81 -7.25 -7.84
N THR A 102 -6.49 -8.36 -7.18
CA THR A 102 -7.46 -9.14 -6.41
C THR A 102 -7.21 -8.93 -4.92
N LYS A 103 -8.16 -9.33 -4.08
CA LYS A 103 -7.95 -9.29 -2.63
C LYS A 103 -6.72 -10.10 -2.21
N ALA A 104 -6.45 -11.22 -2.89
CA ALA A 104 -5.29 -12.06 -2.59
C ALA A 104 -3.95 -11.35 -2.85
N ASP A 105 -3.94 -10.32 -3.71
CA ASP A 105 -2.74 -9.54 -3.99
C ASP A 105 -2.42 -8.52 -2.88
N VAL A 106 -3.40 -8.21 -2.02
CA VAL A 106 -3.27 -7.16 -1.00
C VAL A 106 -2.67 -7.73 0.27
N TYR A 107 -1.64 -7.08 0.80
CA TYR A 107 -1.13 -7.42 2.12
C TYR A 107 -2.06 -6.89 3.23
N ALA A 108 -2.43 -5.60 3.16
CA ALA A 108 -3.26 -4.98 4.18
C ALA A 108 -3.97 -3.75 3.64
N LEU A 109 -5.11 -3.41 4.25
CA LEU A 109 -5.79 -2.14 4.10
C LEU A 109 -5.60 -1.36 5.40
N VAL A 110 -5.15 -0.11 5.29
CA VAL A 110 -4.84 0.73 6.44
C VAL A 110 -5.62 2.03 6.36
N LEU A 111 -6.25 2.40 7.48
CA LEU A 111 -6.91 3.69 7.64
C LEU A 111 -6.02 4.59 8.49
N ASN A 112 -5.25 5.46 7.83
CA ASN A 112 -4.33 6.38 8.47
C ASN A 112 -4.29 7.67 7.64
N ASN A 113 -5.02 8.70 8.07
CA ASN A 113 -5.19 9.94 7.32
C ASN A 113 -5.67 9.70 5.89
N GLY A 114 -6.59 8.76 5.74
CA GLY A 114 -7.10 8.28 4.48
C GLY A 114 -6.93 6.77 4.36
N LEU A 115 -7.38 6.22 3.25
CA LEU A 115 -7.34 4.78 3.01
C LEU A 115 -6.11 4.45 2.16
N GLN A 116 -5.30 3.51 2.64
CA GLN A 116 -4.14 2.99 1.92
C GLN A 116 -4.27 1.49 1.70
N ILE A 117 -3.90 1.03 0.51
CA ILE A 117 -3.78 -0.39 0.20
C ILE A 117 -2.29 -0.70 0.14
N ILE A 118 -1.84 -1.64 0.96
CA ILE A 118 -0.45 -2.08 0.97
C ILE A 118 -0.34 -3.34 0.13
N ILE A 119 0.53 -3.29 -0.89
CA ILE A 119 0.80 -4.43 -1.76
C ILE A 119 2.32 -4.61 -1.81
N LEU A 120 2.77 -5.84 -1.56
CA LEU A 120 4.20 -6.13 -1.58
C LEU A 120 4.75 -6.06 -3.00
N PRO A 121 5.94 -5.50 -3.22
CA PRO A 121 6.49 -5.32 -4.57
C PRO A 121 6.60 -6.61 -5.36
N LYS A 122 6.86 -7.75 -4.69
CA LYS A 122 6.95 -9.05 -5.36
C LYS A 122 5.67 -9.44 -6.11
N THR A 123 4.52 -8.94 -5.67
CA THR A 123 3.23 -9.18 -6.33
C THR A 123 3.24 -8.65 -7.76
N PHE A 124 3.96 -7.55 -8.01
CA PHE A 124 4.01 -6.93 -9.32
C PHE A 124 5.00 -7.56 -10.27
N ARG A 125 5.83 -8.51 -9.84
CA ARG A 125 6.76 -9.21 -10.74
C ARG A 125 6.02 -9.89 -11.88
N SER A 126 4.87 -10.51 -11.57
CA SER A 126 4.01 -11.15 -12.58
C SER A 126 3.03 -10.19 -13.22
N LYS A 127 2.79 -9.04 -12.61
CA LYS A 127 1.78 -8.06 -13.05
C LYS A 127 2.39 -6.77 -13.60
N TYR A 128 3.70 -6.70 -13.77
CA TYR A 128 4.36 -5.46 -14.18
C TYR A 128 3.78 -4.87 -15.46
N LYS A 129 3.46 -5.74 -16.43
CA LYS A 129 2.86 -5.33 -17.70
C LYS A 129 1.42 -4.84 -17.56
N SER A 130 0.78 -5.16 -16.43
CA SER A 130 -0.59 -4.72 -16.14
C SER A 130 -0.65 -3.35 -15.49
N ILE A 131 0.50 -2.78 -15.12
CA ILE A 131 0.58 -1.44 -14.57
C ILE A 131 0.64 -0.45 -15.72
N TYR A 132 -0.31 0.47 -15.77
CA TYR A 132 -0.39 1.44 -16.85
C TYR A 132 -0.64 2.85 -16.31
N GLN A 133 -0.27 3.86 -17.09
CA GLN A 133 -0.48 5.24 -16.70
C GLN A 133 -1.97 5.57 -16.80
N ALA A 134 -2.52 6.06 -15.69
CA ALA A 134 -3.92 6.47 -15.65
C ALA A 134 -4.08 7.86 -16.27
N VAL A 135 -5.20 8.07 -16.93
CA VAL A 135 -5.58 9.38 -17.46
C VAL A 135 -6.08 10.23 -16.29
N ARG A 136 -5.59 11.45 -16.21
CA ARG A 136 -5.93 12.38 -15.15
C ARG A 136 -6.81 13.51 -15.67
#